data_9e0c1f7d027c3c1b597ce83f4bbabb00
#
_entry.id   9e0c1f7d027c3c1b597ce83f4bbabb00
#
_cell.length_a   1.000
_cell.length_b   1.000
_cell.length_c   1.000
_cell.angle_alpha   90.00
_cell.angle_beta   90.00
_cell.angle_gamma   90.00
#
_symmetry.space_group_name_H-M   'P 1'
#
loop_
_entity.id
_entity.type
_entity.pdbx_description
1 polymer ?
#
loop_
_entity_poly.entity_id
_entity_poly.type
_entity_poly.pdbx_seq_one_letter_code
_entity_poly.pdbx_strand_id
1 'polypeptide(L)'
;MNREFVEYLQARQGQALALATILHTQGSTPRKAGVSMVVYPDGAIYGTIGGGRAENEIRLSAVEAVQNKEAHRRISVRLDDDAAVKEGMVCGGIMDVWIETQGLK
;
A
#
# COMPACT_ATOMS: atom_id res chain seq x y z
N MET A 1 -7.49 11.07 1.04
CA MET A 1 -6.65 11.23 2.25
C MET A 1 -7.32 12.27 3.15
N ASN A 2 -7.57 11.93 4.40
CA ASN A 2 -8.24 12.87 5.30
C ASN A 2 -7.24 13.81 5.99
N ARG A 3 -7.78 14.82 6.68
CA ARG A 3 -6.99 15.84 7.36
C ARG A 3 -6.04 15.25 8.40
N GLU A 4 -6.53 14.31 9.20
CA GLU A 4 -5.73 13.66 10.23
C GLU A 4 -4.50 12.97 9.64
N PHE A 5 -4.68 12.30 8.50
CA PHE A 5 -3.59 11.63 7.81
C PHE A 5 -2.56 12.61 7.27
N VAL A 6 -3.03 13.73 6.70
CA VAL A 6 -2.14 14.79 6.20
C VAL A 6 -1.33 15.38 7.35
N GLU A 7 -1.96 15.65 8.48
CA GLU A 7 -1.27 16.17 9.66
C GLU A 7 -0.23 15.18 10.18
N TYR A 8 -0.55 13.88 10.14
CA TYR A 8 0.39 12.83 10.50
C TYR A 8 1.64 12.89 9.64
N LEU A 9 1.48 13.01 8.32
CA LEU A 9 2.60 13.09 7.40
C LEU A 9 3.42 14.38 7.59
N GLN A 10 2.74 15.50 7.80
CA GLN A 10 3.42 16.79 8.02
C GLN A 10 4.32 16.77 9.25
N ALA A 11 3.88 16.10 10.30
CA ALA A 11 4.67 15.97 11.53
C ALA A 11 5.92 15.11 11.33
N ARG A 12 6.00 14.37 10.23
CA ARG A 12 7.08 13.41 9.95
C ARG A 12 7.88 13.73 8.71
N GLN A 13 7.86 14.99 8.29
CA GLN A 13 8.68 15.42 7.15
C GLN A 13 10.15 15.13 7.40
N GLY A 14 10.83 14.58 6.41
CA GLY A 14 12.24 14.22 6.50
C GLY A 14 12.52 12.87 7.16
N GLN A 15 11.54 12.27 7.82
CA GLN A 15 11.69 10.94 8.38
C GLN A 15 11.61 9.90 7.26
N ALA A 16 12.45 8.85 7.33
CA ALA A 16 12.44 7.78 6.34
C ALA A 16 11.13 6.99 6.45
N LEU A 17 10.35 6.99 5.39
CA LEU A 17 9.12 6.21 5.30
C LEU A 17 8.66 6.12 3.84
N ALA A 18 7.67 5.28 3.60
CA ALA A 18 7.00 5.20 2.32
C ALA A 18 5.51 5.49 2.50
N LEU A 19 4.89 6.08 1.48
CA LEU A 19 3.46 6.30 1.41
C LEU A 19 2.91 5.47 0.27
N ALA A 20 2.05 4.52 0.59
CA ALA A 20 1.38 3.69 -0.40
C ALA A 20 -0.04 4.20 -0.60
N THR A 21 -0.41 4.50 -1.83
CA THR A 21 -1.72 5.05 -2.17
C THR A 21 -2.36 4.23 -3.28
N ILE A 22 -3.62 3.86 -3.09
CA ILE A 22 -4.37 3.18 -4.13
C ILE A 22 -4.70 4.17 -5.24
N LEU A 23 -4.18 3.93 -6.45
CA LEU A 23 -4.44 4.77 -7.62
C LEU A 23 -5.73 4.38 -8.32
N HIS A 24 -5.97 3.07 -8.44
CA HIS A 24 -7.05 2.54 -9.25
C HIS A 24 -7.42 1.16 -8.72
N THR A 25 -8.69 0.82 -8.81
CA THR A 25 -9.19 -0.51 -8.44
C THR A 25 -10.09 -1.06 -9.53
N GLN A 26 -10.08 -2.39 -9.68
CA GLN A 26 -10.98 -3.12 -10.54
C GLN A 26 -11.58 -4.26 -9.75
N GLY A 27 -12.86 -4.54 -9.97
CA GLY A 27 -13.55 -5.61 -9.28
C GLY A 27 -13.82 -5.30 -7.82
N SER A 28 -13.94 -6.34 -7.02
CA SER A 28 -14.23 -6.20 -5.59
C SER A 28 -12.96 -5.95 -4.81
N THR A 29 -12.88 -4.81 -4.17
CA THR A 29 -11.72 -4.42 -3.36
C THR A 29 -12.18 -3.89 -2.00
N PRO A 30 -11.38 -4.12 -0.92
CA PRO A 30 -11.76 -3.67 0.42
C PRO A 30 -11.71 -2.15 0.58
N ARG A 31 -10.86 -1.49 -0.20
CA ARG A 31 -10.73 -0.03 -0.18
C ARG A 31 -10.70 0.49 -1.61
N LYS A 32 -11.00 1.77 -1.74
CA LYS A 32 -11.08 2.44 -3.04
C LYS A 32 -9.88 3.33 -3.30
N ALA A 33 -9.78 3.81 -4.54
CA ALA A 33 -8.74 4.75 -4.92
C ALA A 33 -8.70 5.96 -4.00
N GLY A 34 -7.51 6.46 -3.73
CA GLY A 34 -7.27 7.58 -2.85
C GLY A 34 -6.93 7.22 -1.41
N VAL A 35 -7.16 5.96 -1.01
CA VAL A 35 -6.82 5.50 0.34
C VAL A 35 -5.31 5.27 0.42
N SER A 36 -4.71 5.69 1.54
CA SER A 36 -3.27 5.64 1.73
C SER A 36 -2.88 4.96 3.03
N MET A 37 -1.65 4.44 3.05
CA MET A 37 -1.05 3.78 4.20
C MET A 37 0.42 4.18 4.27
N VAL A 38 0.90 4.51 5.47
CA VAL A 38 2.34 4.78 5.70
C VAL A 38 3.03 3.47 6.07
N VAL A 39 4.21 3.25 5.50
CA VAL A 39 5.05 2.10 5.82
C VAL A 39 6.42 2.60 6.25
N TYR A 40 6.85 2.18 7.43
CA TYR A 40 8.15 2.53 7.97
C TYR A 40 9.22 1.53 7.51
N PRO A 41 10.51 1.91 7.57
CA PRO A 41 11.57 1.00 7.13
C PRO A 41 11.61 -0.34 7.85
N ASP A 42 11.14 -0.40 9.10
CA ASP A 42 11.06 -1.64 9.88
C ASP A 42 9.81 -2.46 9.58
N GLY A 43 8.96 -1.98 8.67
CA GLY A 43 7.71 -2.64 8.31
C GLY A 43 6.49 -2.24 9.13
N ALA A 44 6.65 -1.38 10.12
CA ALA A 44 5.50 -0.83 10.85
C ALA A 44 4.63 0.00 9.91
N ILE A 45 3.34 0.07 10.19
CA ILE A 45 2.40 0.79 9.33
C ILE A 45 1.55 1.76 10.14
N TYR A 46 1.06 2.80 9.45
CA TYR A 46 0.01 3.68 9.94
C TYR A 46 -1.06 3.78 8.86
N GLY A 47 -2.31 3.57 9.25
CA GLY A 47 -3.41 3.46 8.31
C GLY A 47 -3.55 2.05 7.78
N THR A 48 -4.43 1.86 6.80
CA THR A 48 -4.65 0.54 6.22
C THR A 48 -5.14 0.67 4.78
N ILE A 49 -4.78 -0.31 3.97
CA ILE A 49 -5.26 -0.45 2.59
C ILE A 49 -6.29 -1.59 2.48
N GLY A 50 -6.68 -2.17 3.62
CA GLY A 50 -7.71 -3.20 3.63
C GLY A 50 -7.33 -4.44 4.41
N GLY A 51 -6.12 -4.53 4.92
CA GLY A 51 -5.66 -5.67 5.70
C GLY A 51 -5.31 -6.88 4.85
N GLY A 52 -4.98 -7.96 5.53
CA GLY A 52 -4.75 -9.25 4.93
C GLY A 52 -3.52 -9.34 4.04
N ARG A 53 -3.59 -10.29 3.11
CA ARG A 53 -2.48 -10.62 2.22
C ARG A 53 -2.06 -9.46 1.31
N ALA A 54 -3.06 -8.74 0.77
CA ALA A 54 -2.78 -7.63 -0.13
C ALA A 54 -2.01 -6.52 0.58
N GLU A 55 -2.43 -6.17 1.79
CA GLU A 55 -1.75 -5.16 2.59
C GLU A 55 -0.31 -5.59 2.90
N ASN A 56 -0.11 -6.87 3.21
CA ASN A 56 1.23 -7.39 3.50
C ASN A 56 2.14 -7.31 2.26
N GLU A 57 1.62 -7.63 1.08
CA GLU A 57 2.39 -7.50 -0.17
C GLU A 57 2.81 -6.06 -0.42
N ILE A 58 1.89 -5.12 -0.21
CA ILE A 58 2.16 -3.70 -0.39
C ILE A 58 3.20 -3.24 0.64
N ARG A 59 3.05 -3.66 1.89
CA ARG A 59 3.99 -3.33 2.97
C ARG A 59 5.40 -3.81 2.63
N LEU A 60 5.56 -5.05 2.20
CA LEU A 60 6.86 -5.59 1.83
C LEU A 60 7.48 -4.88 0.64
N SER A 61 6.66 -4.56 -0.37
CA SER A 61 7.13 -3.80 -1.53
C SER A 61 7.59 -2.40 -1.13
N ALA A 62 6.88 -1.76 -0.21
CA ALA A 62 7.23 -0.43 0.28
C ALA A 62 8.55 -0.45 1.07
N VAL A 63 8.74 -1.45 1.92
CA VAL A 63 9.99 -1.63 2.66
C VAL A 63 11.15 -1.82 1.68
N GLU A 64 10.96 -2.65 0.67
CA GLU A 64 11.98 -2.88 -0.35
C GLU A 64 12.32 -1.61 -1.12
N ALA A 65 11.31 -0.80 -1.47
CA ALA A 65 11.54 0.47 -2.13
C ALA A 65 12.39 1.42 -1.28
N VAL A 66 12.14 1.48 0.03
CA VAL A 66 12.95 2.27 0.95
C VAL A 66 14.38 1.75 1.01
N GLN A 67 14.54 0.44 1.14
CA GLN A 67 15.87 -0.20 1.23
C GLN A 67 16.69 0.01 -0.04
N ASN A 68 16.05 -0.04 -1.20
CA ASN A 68 16.69 0.14 -2.49
C ASN A 68 16.81 1.61 -2.90
N LYS A 69 16.37 2.52 -2.04
CA LYS A 69 16.42 3.97 -2.28
C LYS A 69 15.69 4.38 -3.56
N GLU A 70 14.59 3.71 -3.85
CA GLU A 70 13.72 4.08 -4.96
C GLU A 70 12.86 5.26 -4.55
N ALA A 71 12.81 6.30 -5.37
CA ALA A 71 11.97 7.46 -5.08
C ALA A 71 10.48 7.11 -5.14
N HIS A 72 10.12 6.24 -6.05
CA HIS A 72 8.75 5.77 -6.20
C HIS A 72 8.74 4.39 -6.84
N ARG A 73 7.60 3.72 -6.68
CA ARG A 73 7.35 2.39 -7.28
C ARG A 73 5.85 2.25 -7.51
N ARG A 74 5.47 1.65 -8.62
CA ARG A 74 4.09 1.30 -8.89
C ARG A 74 3.95 -0.21 -8.92
N ILE A 75 2.94 -0.74 -8.22
CA ILE A 75 2.66 -2.17 -8.20
C ILE A 75 1.18 -2.42 -8.41
N SER A 76 0.87 -3.61 -8.91
CA SER A 76 -0.51 -4.11 -8.99
C SER A 76 -0.63 -5.32 -8.09
N VAL A 77 -1.65 -5.33 -7.25
CA VAL A 77 -1.89 -6.41 -6.30
C VAL A 77 -3.23 -7.06 -6.60
N ARG A 78 -3.21 -8.38 -6.75
CA ARG A 78 -4.42 -9.18 -6.95
C ARG A 78 -4.94 -9.65 -5.60
N LEU A 79 -6.27 -9.63 -5.49
CA LEU A 79 -6.96 -9.95 -4.24
C LEU A 79 -7.57 -11.34 -4.22
N ASP A 80 -7.43 -12.11 -5.31
CA ASP A 80 -7.88 -13.50 -5.36
C ASP A 80 -6.96 -14.37 -4.52
N ASP A 81 -7.55 -15.35 -3.82
CA ASP A 81 -6.77 -16.37 -3.14
C ASP A 81 -6.96 -17.73 -3.82
N ASP A 82 -6.03 -18.65 -3.57
CA ASP A 82 -6.03 -19.95 -4.20
C ASP A 82 -7.25 -20.79 -3.80
N ALA A 83 -7.76 -20.61 -2.60
CA ALA A 83 -8.94 -21.33 -2.13
C ALA A 83 -10.18 -20.92 -2.90
N ALA A 84 -10.38 -19.62 -3.13
CA ALA A 84 -11.49 -19.10 -3.90
C ALA A 84 -11.45 -19.62 -5.35
N VAL A 85 -10.27 -19.64 -5.95
CA VAL A 85 -10.08 -20.14 -7.31
C VAL A 85 -10.41 -21.62 -7.40
N LYS A 86 -9.97 -22.42 -6.44
CA LYS A 86 -10.23 -23.86 -6.41
C LYS A 86 -11.71 -24.20 -6.27
N GLU A 87 -12.46 -23.36 -5.58
CA GLU A 87 -13.90 -23.52 -5.41
C GLU A 87 -14.71 -22.96 -6.58
N GLY A 88 -14.03 -22.44 -7.60
CA GLY A 88 -14.68 -21.87 -8.77
C GLY A 88 -15.29 -20.50 -8.51
N MET A 89 -14.94 -19.88 -7.41
CA MET A 89 -15.41 -18.54 -7.09
C MET A 89 -14.61 -17.51 -7.88
N VAL A 90 -15.32 -16.67 -8.62
CA VAL A 90 -14.71 -15.53 -9.29
C VAL A 90 -14.77 -14.39 -8.30
N CYS A 91 -13.75 -14.25 -7.52
CA CYS A 91 -13.61 -13.09 -6.66
C CYS A 91 -12.18 -12.62 -6.79
N GLY A 92 -12.02 -11.41 -6.60
CA GLY A 92 -10.71 -10.85 -6.66
C GLY A 92 -10.76 -9.60 -7.46
N GLY A 93 -10.44 -8.55 -6.79
CA GLY A 93 -10.16 -7.29 -7.42
C GLY A 93 -8.69 -7.17 -7.71
N ILE A 94 -8.35 -6.09 -8.35
CA ILE A 94 -6.97 -5.67 -8.58
C ILE A 94 -6.85 -4.26 -8.05
N MET A 95 -5.78 -4.00 -7.30
CA MET A 95 -5.44 -2.65 -6.85
C MET A 95 -4.13 -2.23 -7.48
N ASP A 96 -4.13 -1.09 -8.15
CA ASP A 96 -2.90 -0.42 -8.55
C ASP A 96 -2.49 0.52 -7.44
N VAL A 97 -1.28 0.38 -6.97
CA VAL A 97 -0.77 1.13 -5.81
C VAL A 97 0.48 1.90 -6.20
N TRP A 98 0.51 3.15 -5.82
CA TRP A 98 1.67 4.03 -5.97
C TRP A 98 2.37 4.13 -4.63
N ILE A 99 3.66 3.86 -4.63
CA ILE A 99 4.49 3.94 -3.44
C ILE A 99 5.47 5.09 -3.64
N GLU A 100 5.46 6.05 -2.72
CA GLU A 100 6.40 7.17 -2.70
C GLU A 100 7.24 7.06 -1.44
N THR A 101 8.52 7.35 -1.57
CA THR A 101 9.45 7.32 -0.43
C THR A 101 9.90 8.73 -0.07
N GLN A 102 10.23 8.93 1.19
CA GLN A 102 10.81 10.19 1.68
C GLN A 102 11.90 9.88 2.69
N GLY A 103 12.73 10.88 2.99
CA GLY A 103 13.78 10.75 3.99
C GLY A 103 14.91 9.82 3.60
N LEU A 104 15.05 9.50 2.33
CA LEU A 104 16.13 8.64 1.82
C LEU A 104 17.41 9.43 1.73
N LYS A 105 18.49 8.82 2.17
CA LYS A 105 19.81 9.45 2.11
C LYS A 105 20.78 8.60 1.32
#